data_261fedac2ff45f4e9298e2d3a3924197
#
_entry.id   261fedac2ff45f4e9298e2d3a3924197
#
_cell.length_a   1.000
_cell.length_b   1.000
_cell.length_c   1.000
_cell.angle_alpha   90.00
_cell.angle_beta   90.00
_cell.angle_gamma   90.00
#
_symmetry.space_group_name_H-M   'P 1'
#
loop_
_entity.id
_entity.type
_entity.pdbx_description
1 polymer ?
#
loop_
_entity_poly.entity_id
_entity_poly.type
_entity_poly.pdbx_seq_one_letter_code
_entity_poly.pdbx_strand_id
1 'polypeptide(L)'
;MPFLRLRGALLSGSLLIAAAPALAAGKHHVLPATPENVQWGWLDPKEPPKLTIQSGDTVSIETMMHAKDQIQPGTSMEKIVELRKANPGGGPHSLTGPIYVQGAEPGDVMEIRILKIVPKEVGTNFNLPGKEFPTIGVLASDFPEGHVEYFKLDVKNKRVEFAPGIVLPLRPFPGTLAVGIDPDDPSPRKGGDKDPMAPVSTIRPWKNGSNMDINELQEGSTVFIPVFLKGGLIWTGDSHCLQGNGEVNLTALECSYKEIRLQPIVRKDMKLTWPRIETKTHWITVGFDESLDKAMVNAVREEVDFLTTVKGIERAKAYGLASMVGDCRVSQVVDGRKGVHCMIPKDIFKGQQEKPRAAKQ
;
A
#
# COMPACT_ATOMS: atom_id res chain seq x y z
N MET A 1 20.92 68.31 48.51
CA MET A 1 20.87 67.43 47.33
C MET A 1 20.12 66.19 47.69
N PRO A 2 18.88 65.96 47.20
CA PRO A 2 18.07 64.79 47.59
C PRO A 2 18.29 63.62 46.61
N PHE A 3 18.45 62.44 47.16
CA PHE A 3 18.55 61.17 46.46
C PHE A 3 17.19 60.76 45.91
N LEU A 4 17.12 60.52 44.57
CA LEU A 4 15.96 59.99 43.85
C LEU A 4 16.01 58.44 43.93
N ARG A 5 15.03 57.85 44.59
CA ARG A 5 14.85 56.41 44.63
C ARG A 5 13.99 55.95 43.43
N LEU A 6 14.58 55.22 42.45
CA LEU A 6 13.84 54.59 41.41
C LEU A 6 13.21 53.28 41.98
N ARG A 7 11.89 53.21 41.95
CA ARG A 7 11.16 51.95 42.21
C ARG A 7 11.03 51.18 40.87
N GLY A 8 11.72 50.04 40.75
CA GLY A 8 11.53 49.12 39.65
C GLY A 8 10.25 48.29 39.86
N ALA A 9 9.32 48.38 38.93
CA ALA A 9 8.15 47.50 38.86
C ALA A 9 8.53 46.20 38.15
N LEU A 10 8.49 45.10 38.87
CA LEU A 10 8.59 43.75 38.31
C LEU A 10 7.24 43.37 37.67
N LEU A 11 7.19 43.37 36.35
CA LEU A 11 6.09 42.75 35.59
C LEU A 11 6.31 41.24 35.55
N SER A 12 5.52 40.49 36.35
CA SER A 12 5.42 39.05 36.29
C SER A 12 4.59 38.65 35.07
N GLY A 13 5.24 38.34 33.95
CA GLY A 13 4.58 37.77 32.79
C GLY A 13 4.25 36.28 33.04
N SER A 14 2.98 35.99 33.30
CA SER A 14 2.49 34.60 33.34
C SER A 14 2.53 33.98 31.94
N LEU A 15 3.47 33.08 31.72
CA LEU A 15 3.54 32.27 30.48
C LEU A 15 2.41 31.26 30.52
N LEU A 16 1.32 31.50 29.81
CA LEU A 16 0.28 30.50 29.52
C LEU A 16 0.87 29.44 28.58
N ILE A 17 1.32 28.33 29.12
CA ILE A 17 1.64 27.13 28.36
C ILE A 17 0.30 26.54 27.93
N ALA A 18 -0.09 26.77 26.68
CA ALA A 18 -1.20 26.06 26.06
C ALA A 18 -0.80 24.59 25.95
N ALA A 19 -1.36 23.73 26.80
CA ALA A 19 -1.23 22.31 26.68
C ALA A 19 -1.86 21.87 25.32
N ALA A 20 -1.05 21.38 24.43
CA ALA A 20 -1.57 20.71 23.23
C ALA A 20 -2.51 19.57 23.69
N PRO A 21 -3.70 19.44 23.10
CA PRO A 21 -4.60 18.35 23.46
C PRO A 21 -3.88 17.03 23.19
N ALA A 22 -3.70 16.22 24.24
CA ALA A 22 -3.28 14.85 24.08
C ALA A 22 -4.32 14.19 23.17
N LEU A 23 -3.88 13.70 21.99
CA LEU A 23 -4.75 12.86 21.15
C LEU A 23 -5.22 11.70 22.06
N ALA A 24 -6.53 11.62 22.29
CA ALA A 24 -7.12 10.48 22.95
C ALA A 24 -6.66 9.22 22.18
N ALA A 25 -6.23 8.19 22.91
CA ALA A 25 -5.85 6.93 22.28
C ALA A 25 -7.02 6.47 21.41
N GLY A 26 -6.76 6.28 20.09
CA GLY A 26 -7.80 5.86 19.14
C GLY A 26 -8.42 4.53 19.57
N LYS A 27 -9.68 4.31 19.19
CA LYS A 27 -10.37 3.03 19.45
C LYS A 27 -9.74 1.92 18.62
N HIS A 28 -9.85 0.71 19.12
CA HIS A 28 -9.48 -0.49 18.37
C HIS A 28 -10.75 -1.19 17.83
N HIS A 29 -10.71 -1.53 16.56
CA HIS A 29 -11.79 -2.21 15.84
C HIS A 29 -11.29 -3.53 15.27
N VAL A 30 -12.23 -4.44 14.95
CA VAL A 30 -11.94 -5.71 14.28
C VAL A 30 -12.88 -5.85 13.08
N LEU A 31 -12.31 -6.21 11.93
CA LEU A 31 -13.06 -6.48 10.71
C LEU A 31 -12.69 -7.89 10.21
N PRO A 32 -13.55 -8.90 10.46
CA PRO A 32 -13.31 -10.26 10.00
C PRO A 32 -13.51 -10.37 8.48
N ALA A 33 -12.79 -11.30 7.84
CA ALA A 33 -12.95 -11.62 6.43
C ALA A 33 -14.13 -12.59 6.25
N THR A 34 -15.34 -12.08 6.30
CA THR A 34 -16.54 -12.83 5.91
C THR A 34 -16.87 -12.60 4.44
N PRO A 35 -17.66 -13.46 3.76
CA PRO A 35 -18.06 -13.23 2.37
C PRO A 35 -18.69 -11.86 2.12
N GLU A 36 -19.40 -11.29 3.11
CA GLU A 36 -20.05 -9.98 3.05
C GLU A 36 -19.05 -8.81 3.19
N ASN A 37 -17.93 -9.04 3.89
CA ASN A 37 -16.91 -8.04 4.16
C ASN A 37 -15.79 -8.05 3.10
N VAL A 38 -15.83 -8.99 2.14
CA VAL A 38 -14.79 -9.17 1.14
C VAL A 38 -15.34 -8.95 -0.26
N GLN A 39 -14.70 -8.06 -1.01
CA GLN A 39 -14.91 -7.92 -2.45
C GLN A 39 -13.94 -8.83 -3.21
N TRP A 40 -14.38 -9.40 -4.33
CA TRP A 40 -13.55 -10.24 -5.19
C TRP A 40 -13.38 -9.62 -6.57
N GLY A 41 -12.15 -9.29 -6.90
CA GLY A 41 -11.70 -8.91 -8.22
C GLY A 41 -12.04 -7.48 -8.65
N TRP A 42 -12.88 -6.78 -7.89
CA TRP A 42 -13.32 -5.43 -8.19
C TRP A 42 -13.31 -4.55 -6.95
N LEU A 43 -12.84 -3.31 -7.08
CA LEU A 43 -13.04 -2.24 -6.12
C LEU A 43 -14.31 -1.48 -6.51
N ASP A 44 -15.39 -1.70 -5.77
CA ASP A 44 -16.67 -1.01 -6.00
C ASP A 44 -16.83 0.14 -5.00
N PRO A 45 -16.72 1.40 -5.43
CA PRO A 45 -16.86 2.55 -4.54
C PRO A 45 -18.30 2.77 -4.05
N LYS A 46 -19.28 2.11 -4.66
CA LYS A 46 -20.70 2.17 -4.26
C LYS A 46 -21.05 1.13 -3.20
N GLU A 47 -20.14 0.22 -2.91
CA GLU A 47 -20.32 -0.77 -1.83
C GLU A 47 -20.42 -0.06 -0.47
N PRO A 48 -21.46 -0.32 0.33
CA PRO A 48 -21.58 0.26 1.66
C PRO A 48 -20.38 -0.07 2.54
N PRO A 49 -19.87 0.89 3.32
CA PRO A 49 -18.77 0.64 4.25
C PRO A 49 -19.08 -0.50 5.23
N LYS A 50 -18.15 -1.43 5.37
CA LYS A 50 -18.25 -2.56 6.32
C LYS A 50 -17.89 -2.14 7.73
N LEU A 51 -17.15 -1.04 7.85
CA LEU A 51 -16.76 -0.44 9.12
C LEU A 51 -16.60 1.09 8.93
N THR A 52 -17.00 1.86 9.94
CA THR A 52 -16.74 3.30 10.02
C THR A 52 -15.91 3.58 11.26
N ILE A 53 -14.76 4.28 11.07
CA ILE A 53 -13.80 4.59 12.13
C ILE A 53 -13.47 6.09 12.15
N GLN A 54 -12.84 6.54 13.25
CA GLN A 54 -12.23 7.86 13.35
C GLN A 54 -10.79 7.84 12.82
N SER A 55 -10.30 9.00 12.36
CA SER A 55 -8.88 9.17 12.07
C SER A 55 -8.04 8.90 13.32
N GLY A 56 -7.04 8.01 13.21
CA GLY A 56 -6.18 7.60 14.32
C GLY A 56 -6.65 6.37 15.08
N ASP A 57 -7.86 5.87 14.82
CA ASP A 57 -8.29 4.55 15.31
C ASP A 57 -7.41 3.46 14.70
N THR A 58 -7.38 2.29 15.35
CA THR A 58 -6.72 1.09 14.81
C THR A 58 -7.75 0.04 14.42
N VAL A 59 -7.45 -0.73 13.38
CA VAL A 59 -8.31 -1.82 12.95
C VAL A 59 -7.48 -3.07 12.67
N SER A 60 -7.85 -4.19 13.29
CA SER A 60 -7.35 -5.53 12.96
C SER A 60 -8.25 -6.13 11.90
N ILE A 61 -7.69 -6.41 10.74
CA ILE A 61 -8.39 -6.90 9.56
C ILE A 61 -7.91 -8.33 9.29
N GLU A 62 -8.85 -9.23 9.10
CA GLU A 62 -8.58 -10.57 8.58
C GLU A 62 -8.66 -10.54 7.04
N THR A 63 -7.89 -11.41 6.35
CA THR A 63 -7.92 -11.51 4.90
C THR A 63 -8.22 -12.94 4.42
N MET A 64 -8.68 -13.06 3.17
CA MET A 64 -8.89 -14.32 2.47
C MET A 64 -7.82 -14.53 1.40
N MET A 65 -7.60 -15.79 1.04
CA MET A 65 -6.89 -16.18 -0.17
C MET A 65 -7.67 -15.73 -1.42
N HIS A 66 -7.06 -15.86 -2.58
CA HIS A 66 -7.66 -15.53 -3.87
C HIS A 66 -9.06 -16.14 -4.06
N ALA A 67 -9.88 -15.47 -4.85
CA ALA A 67 -11.24 -15.90 -5.21
C ALA A 67 -12.12 -16.27 -3.99
N LYS A 68 -12.05 -15.46 -2.90
CA LYS A 68 -12.78 -15.68 -1.64
C LYS A 68 -12.51 -17.06 -1.03
N ASP A 69 -11.22 -17.35 -0.79
CA ASP A 69 -10.72 -18.62 -0.23
C ASP A 69 -10.99 -19.87 -1.10
N GLN A 70 -11.33 -19.71 -2.39
CA GLN A 70 -11.54 -20.87 -3.27
C GLN A 70 -10.22 -21.51 -3.78
N ILE A 71 -9.08 -20.80 -3.66
CA ILE A 71 -7.76 -21.36 -3.94
C ILE A 71 -7.14 -21.80 -2.61
N GLN A 72 -7.15 -23.11 -2.35
CA GLN A 72 -6.70 -23.75 -1.12
C GLN A 72 -5.84 -24.98 -1.44
N PRO A 73 -5.06 -25.52 -0.50
CA PRO A 73 -4.29 -26.73 -0.72
C PRO A 73 -5.12 -27.83 -1.39
N GLY A 74 -4.63 -28.31 -2.55
CA GLY A 74 -5.31 -29.30 -3.38
C GLY A 74 -6.18 -28.73 -4.51
N THR A 75 -6.37 -27.41 -4.60
CA THR A 75 -7.02 -26.80 -5.77
C THR A 75 -6.14 -27.02 -7.02
N SER A 76 -6.70 -27.65 -8.06
CA SER A 76 -5.97 -27.94 -9.29
C SER A 76 -5.79 -26.69 -10.17
N MET A 77 -4.85 -26.76 -11.13
CA MET A 77 -4.66 -25.69 -12.11
C MET A 77 -5.91 -25.45 -12.96
N GLU A 78 -6.63 -26.50 -13.32
CA GLU A 78 -7.89 -26.39 -14.08
C GLU A 78 -8.93 -25.58 -13.30
N LYS A 79 -9.03 -25.80 -11.98
CA LYS A 79 -9.95 -25.02 -11.13
C LYS A 79 -9.50 -23.57 -10.97
N ILE A 80 -8.21 -23.30 -10.89
CA ILE A 80 -7.66 -21.93 -10.87
C ILE A 80 -8.01 -21.20 -12.18
N VAL A 81 -7.86 -21.87 -13.33
CA VAL A 81 -8.25 -21.34 -14.64
C VAL A 81 -9.76 -21.08 -14.74
N GLU A 82 -10.57 -22.00 -14.23
CA GLU A 82 -12.03 -21.83 -14.16
C GLU A 82 -12.40 -20.57 -13.36
N LEU A 83 -11.83 -20.41 -12.16
CA LEU A 83 -12.06 -19.24 -11.31
C LEU A 83 -11.61 -17.94 -11.99
N ARG A 84 -10.48 -17.95 -12.69
CA ARG A 84 -10.01 -16.81 -13.46
C ARG A 84 -10.98 -16.40 -14.57
N LYS A 85 -11.55 -17.38 -15.28
CA LYS A 85 -12.55 -17.17 -16.33
C LYS A 85 -13.93 -16.78 -15.81
N ALA A 86 -14.27 -17.20 -14.60
CA ALA A 86 -15.57 -16.87 -13.98
C ALA A 86 -15.72 -15.38 -13.59
N ASN A 87 -14.61 -14.63 -13.49
CA ASN A 87 -14.61 -13.20 -13.15
C ASN A 87 -13.88 -12.38 -14.24
N PRO A 88 -14.42 -12.27 -15.44
CA PRO A 88 -13.74 -11.65 -16.58
C PRO A 88 -13.47 -10.17 -16.32
N GLY A 89 -12.21 -9.75 -16.52
CA GLY A 89 -11.73 -8.39 -16.25
C GLY A 89 -11.46 -8.08 -14.77
N GLY A 90 -12.04 -8.84 -13.85
CA GLY A 90 -11.73 -8.75 -12.43
C GLY A 90 -10.40 -9.41 -12.09
N GLY A 91 -9.78 -9.02 -10.96
CA GLY A 91 -8.59 -9.68 -10.43
C GLY A 91 -8.91 -10.97 -9.68
N PRO A 92 -7.88 -11.73 -9.29
CA PRO A 92 -8.03 -12.87 -8.40
C PRO A 92 -8.26 -12.46 -6.94
N HIS A 93 -7.92 -11.24 -6.60
CA HIS A 93 -7.73 -10.73 -5.24
C HIS A 93 -9.03 -10.65 -4.46
N SER A 94 -8.96 -11.09 -3.20
CA SER A 94 -10.02 -10.97 -2.19
C SER A 94 -9.66 -9.84 -1.23
N LEU A 95 -10.41 -8.74 -1.26
CA LEU A 95 -10.10 -7.53 -0.53
C LEU A 95 -11.14 -7.26 0.56
N THR A 96 -10.70 -7.24 1.82
CA THR A 96 -11.54 -6.92 2.98
C THR A 96 -11.74 -5.41 3.07
N GLY A 97 -12.99 -4.97 3.16
CA GLY A 97 -13.41 -3.57 3.16
C GLY A 97 -14.71 -3.36 2.39
N PRO A 98 -15.11 -2.08 2.15
CA PRO A 98 -14.39 -0.84 2.45
C PRO A 98 -14.52 -0.38 3.91
N ILE A 99 -13.49 0.28 4.40
CA ILE A 99 -13.49 0.95 5.70
C ILE A 99 -13.60 2.46 5.46
N TYR A 100 -14.62 3.08 6.04
CA TYR A 100 -14.84 4.52 5.96
C TYR A 100 -14.13 5.23 7.12
N VAL A 101 -13.27 6.19 6.82
CA VAL A 101 -12.58 7.02 7.81
C VAL A 101 -13.26 8.37 7.90
N GLN A 102 -13.85 8.69 9.05
CA GLN A 102 -14.58 9.95 9.23
C GLN A 102 -13.67 11.16 9.05
N GLY A 103 -14.17 12.18 8.35
CA GLY A 103 -13.46 13.43 8.09
C GLY A 103 -12.47 13.37 6.91
N ALA A 104 -12.27 12.21 6.26
CA ALA A 104 -11.51 12.15 5.03
C ALA A 104 -12.31 12.71 3.85
N GLU A 105 -11.71 13.65 3.13
CA GLU A 105 -12.31 14.32 1.98
C GLU A 105 -11.39 14.24 0.75
N PRO A 106 -11.92 14.34 -0.47
CA PRO A 106 -11.10 14.40 -1.67
C PRO A 106 -10.01 15.48 -1.58
N GLY A 107 -8.78 15.11 -1.95
CA GLY A 107 -7.61 15.98 -1.87
C GLY A 107 -6.87 15.95 -0.53
N ASP A 108 -7.36 15.22 0.48
CA ASP A 108 -6.57 14.84 1.64
C ASP A 108 -5.56 13.73 1.28
N VAL A 109 -4.72 13.34 2.23
CA VAL A 109 -3.86 12.17 2.13
C VAL A 109 -4.22 11.21 3.27
N MET A 110 -4.38 9.93 2.96
CA MET A 110 -4.54 8.88 3.95
C MET A 110 -3.15 8.34 4.33
N GLU A 111 -2.71 8.61 5.55
CA GLU A 111 -1.54 7.97 6.16
C GLU A 111 -2.00 6.65 6.78
N ILE A 112 -1.49 5.52 6.30
CA ILE A 112 -1.84 4.20 6.83
C ILE A 112 -0.58 3.55 7.40
N ARG A 113 -0.55 3.37 8.72
CA ARG A 113 0.54 2.68 9.41
C ARG A 113 0.23 1.20 9.50
N ILE A 114 1.16 0.36 9.11
CA ILE A 114 1.07 -1.10 9.24
C ILE A 114 1.70 -1.48 10.59
N LEU A 115 0.85 -1.75 11.57
CA LEU A 115 1.30 -1.96 12.95
C LEU A 115 1.65 -3.41 13.26
N LYS A 116 1.02 -4.37 12.55
CA LYS A 116 1.20 -5.81 12.79
C LYS A 116 0.72 -6.60 11.58
N ILE A 117 1.41 -7.70 11.28
CA ILE A 117 0.98 -8.70 10.29
C ILE A 117 1.17 -10.09 10.87
N VAL A 118 0.10 -10.90 10.86
CA VAL A 118 0.11 -12.29 11.32
C VAL A 118 -0.45 -13.18 10.23
N PRO A 119 0.41 -13.87 9.45
CA PRO A 119 -0.04 -14.81 8.43
C PRO A 119 -0.79 -16.03 8.99
N LYS A 120 -1.65 -16.62 8.17
CA LYS A 120 -2.11 -18.02 8.32
C LYS A 120 -0.99 -18.96 7.87
N GLU A 121 -1.18 -20.28 8.08
CA GLU A 121 -0.10 -21.27 7.91
C GLU A 121 -0.04 -21.90 6.51
N VAL A 122 -0.78 -21.35 5.56
CA VAL A 122 -0.87 -21.83 4.18
C VAL A 122 -0.40 -20.76 3.22
N GLY A 123 0.43 -21.14 2.26
CA GLY A 123 0.82 -20.32 1.13
C GLY A 123 0.70 -21.08 -0.19
N THR A 124 0.64 -20.36 -1.29
CA THR A 124 0.68 -20.91 -2.64
C THR A 124 1.48 -20.01 -3.57
N ASN A 125 2.08 -20.61 -4.58
CA ASN A 125 2.62 -19.88 -5.74
C ASN A 125 2.14 -20.58 -6.99
N PHE A 126 1.73 -19.85 -7.99
CA PHE A 126 1.33 -20.43 -9.27
C PHE A 126 1.60 -19.46 -10.43
N ASN A 127 1.77 -20.04 -11.61
CA ASN A 127 1.65 -19.35 -12.90
C ASN A 127 0.55 -20.00 -13.72
N LEU A 128 -0.22 -19.18 -14.43
CA LEU A 128 -1.28 -19.68 -15.31
C LEU A 128 -0.69 -20.37 -16.55
N PRO A 129 -1.45 -21.31 -17.19
CA PRO A 129 -1.01 -21.95 -18.41
C PRO A 129 -0.72 -20.96 -19.53
N GLY A 130 0.54 -20.87 -19.96
CA GLY A 130 0.96 -19.90 -20.99
C GLY A 130 0.31 -20.14 -22.35
N LYS A 131 -0.14 -21.35 -22.67
CA LYS A 131 -0.94 -21.64 -23.88
C LYS A 131 -2.28 -20.89 -23.90
N GLU A 132 -2.87 -20.59 -22.73
CA GLU A 132 -4.13 -19.85 -22.61
C GLU A 132 -3.90 -18.38 -22.23
N PHE A 133 -2.83 -18.09 -21.49
CA PHE A 133 -2.50 -16.78 -20.93
C PHE A 133 -1.06 -16.35 -21.27
N PRO A 134 -0.72 -16.19 -22.56
CA PRO A 134 0.68 -16.04 -23.00
C PRO A 134 1.34 -14.72 -22.57
N THR A 135 0.57 -13.77 -22.05
CA THR A 135 1.06 -12.44 -21.61
C THR A 135 0.99 -12.23 -20.10
N ILE A 136 0.59 -13.25 -19.33
CA ILE A 136 0.45 -13.18 -17.88
C ILE A 136 1.59 -13.94 -17.22
N GLY A 137 2.65 -13.22 -16.87
CA GLY A 137 3.95 -13.71 -16.42
C GLY A 137 5.05 -13.36 -17.43
N VAL A 138 6.28 -13.14 -16.94
CA VAL A 138 7.40 -12.71 -17.80
C VAL A 138 7.78 -13.78 -18.82
N LEU A 139 7.74 -15.04 -18.42
CA LEU A 139 8.08 -16.19 -19.26
C LEU A 139 6.85 -17.11 -19.49
N ALA A 140 5.63 -16.53 -19.53
CA ALA A 140 4.40 -17.32 -19.61
C ALA A 140 4.42 -18.35 -20.75
N SER A 141 4.92 -17.97 -21.94
CA SER A 141 4.99 -18.86 -23.10
C SER A 141 5.91 -20.07 -22.91
N ASP A 142 6.89 -19.99 -22.00
CA ASP A 142 7.83 -21.08 -21.72
C ASP A 142 7.21 -22.13 -20.78
N PHE A 143 6.07 -21.81 -20.14
CA PHE A 143 5.35 -22.67 -19.22
C PHE A 143 3.90 -22.92 -19.71
N PRO A 144 3.72 -23.68 -20.79
CA PRO A 144 2.44 -23.81 -21.48
C PRO A 144 1.33 -24.44 -20.63
N GLU A 145 1.67 -25.30 -19.65
CA GLU A 145 0.68 -26.00 -18.80
C GLU A 145 0.40 -25.25 -17.48
N GLY A 146 1.19 -24.23 -17.16
CA GLY A 146 1.17 -23.59 -15.85
C GLY A 146 1.70 -24.51 -14.75
N HIS A 147 1.75 -23.97 -13.53
CA HIS A 147 2.16 -24.72 -12.35
C HIS A 147 1.52 -24.13 -11.10
N VAL A 148 1.16 -24.97 -10.12
CA VAL A 148 0.70 -24.56 -8.82
C VAL A 148 1.36 -25.39 -7.74
N GLU A 149 1.83 -24.71 -6.68
CA GLU A 149 2.42 -25.34 -5.52
C GLU A 149 1.87 -24.73 -4.23
N TYR A 150 1.71 -25.58 -3.22
CA TYR A 150 1.18 -25.21 -1.92
C TYR A 150 2.21 -25.47 -0.84
N PHE A 151 2.32 -24.52 0.08
CA PHE A 151 3.33 -24.51 1.13
C PHE A 151 2.70 -24.47 2.52
N LYS A 152 3.28 -25.24 3.44
CA LYS A 152 3.02 -25.06 4.87
C LYS A 152 4.00 -24.04 5.42
N LEU A 153 3.50 -22.90 5.90
CA LEU A 153 4.32 -21.82 6.43
C LEU A 153 4.65 -22.07 7.91
N ASP A 154 5.93 -22.06 8.25
CA ASP A 154 6.39 -22.01 9.65
C ASP A 154 6.36 -20.55 10.14
N VAL A 155 5.17 -20.07 10.44
CA VAL A 155 4.93 -18.67 10.84
C VAL A 155 5.68 -18.33 12.14
N LYS A 156 5.81 -19.29 13.05
CA LYS A 156 6.53 -19.11 14.33
C LYS A 156 8.01 -18.77 14.10
N ASN A 157 8.67 -19.49 13.19
CA ASN A 157 10.08 -19.32 12.87
C ASN A 157 10.29 -18.39 11.65
N LYS A 158 9.21 -17.82 11.10
CA LYS A 158 9.20 -16.89 9.95
C LYS A 158 9.93 -17.45 8.73
N ARG A 159 9.61 -18.68 8.33
CA ARG A 159 10.25 -19.36 7.20
C ARG A 159 9.29 -20.32 6.50
N VAL A 160 9.67 -20.70 5.29
CA VAL A 160 9.02 -21.74 4.50
C VAL A 160 10.10 -22.59 3.82
N GLU A 161 9.92 -23.90 3.77
CA GLU A 161 10.75 -24.78 2.95
C GLU A 161 10.12 -24.81 1.54
N PHE A 162 10.85 -24.29 0.57
CA PHE A 162 10.45 -24.27 -0.84
C PHE A 162 10.68 -25.63 -1.49
N ALA A 163 11.80 -26.25 -1.21
CA ALA A 163 12.18 -27.59 -1.65
C ALA A 163 13.22 -28.16 -0.64
N PRO A 164 13.53 -29.43 -0.67
CA PRO A 164 14.51 -30.02 0.24
C PRO A 164 15.82 -29.23 0.26
N GLY A 165 16.14 -28.64 1.43
CA GLY A 165 17.33 -27.83 1.63
C GLY A 165 17.25 -26.37 1.14
N ILE A 166 16.12 -25.94 0.58
CA ILE A 166 15.87 -24.53 0.17
C ILE A 166 14.86 -23.91 1.12
N VAL A 167 15.36 -23.14 2.08
CA VAL A 167 14.53 -22.46 3.10
C VAL A 167 14.52 -20.96 2.85
N LEU A 168 13.32 -20.38 2.73
CA LEU A 168 13.10 -18.97 2.45
C LEU A 168 12.56 -18.26 3.70
N PRO A 169 12.95 -17.00 3.97
CA PRO A 169 12.40 -16.20 5.05
C PRO A 169 10.99 -15.68 4.69
N LEU A 170 10.07 -15.68 5.63
CA LEU A 170 8.82 -14.97 5.46
C LEU A 170 9.00 -13.47 5.72
N ARG A 171 8.49 -12.65 4.82
CA ARG A 171 8.47 -11.18 4.88
C ARG A 171 7.09 -10.68 4.47
N PRO A 172 6.08 -10.84 5.35
CA PRO A 172 4.69 -10.58 4.98
C PRO A 172 4.42 -9.10 4.75
N PHE A 173 3.64 -8.80 3.71
CA PHE A 173 3.17 -7.47 3.35
C PHE A 173 1.88 -7.56 2.53
N PRO A 174 0.97 -6.56 2.54
CA PRO A 174 -0.17 -6.53 1.66
C PRO A 174 0.27 -6.19 0.24
N GLY A 175 0.04 -7.06 -0.75
CA GLY A 175 0.19 -6.74 -2.17
C GLY A 175 -0.78 -5.63 -2.54
N THR A 176 -2.04 -5.76 -2.09
CA THR A 176 -3.07 -4.73 -2.26
C THR A 176 -3.38 -3.98 -0.97
N LEU A 177 -3.16 -2.66 -1.01
CA LEU A 177 -3.65 -1.69 -0.03
C LEU A 177 -4.19 -0.47 -0.79
N ALA A 178 -5.52 -0.33 -0.83
CA ALA A 178 -6.23 0.65 -1.64
C ALA A 178 -6.98 1.66 -0.78
N VAL A 179 -7.01 2.90 -1.25
CA VAL A 179 -7.98 3.93 -0.87
C VAL A 179 -9.03 4.01 -1.98
N GLY A 180 -10.13 4.74 -1.77
CA GLY A 180 -11.20 4.87 -2.76
C GLY A 180 -10.69 5.22 -4.14
N ILE A 181 -11.29 4.64 -5.17
CA ILE A 181 -10.84 4.75 -6.56
C ILE A 181 -10.67 6.20 -7.01
N ASP A 182 -9.67 6.44 -7.85
CA ASP A 182 -9.52 7.69 -8.60
C ASP A 182 -10.54 7.70 -9.77
N PRO A 183 -11.46 8.66 -9.85
CA PRO A 183 -12.39 8.77 -10.99
C PRO A 183 -11.66 8.92 -12.33
N ASP A 184 -10.44 9.47 -12.33
CA ASP A 184 -9.61 9.66 -13.52
C ASP A 184 -8.70 8.44 -13.82
N ASP A 185 -8.82 7.32 -13.10
CA ASP A 185 -8.09 6.10 -13.41
C ASP A 185 -8.50 5.59 -14.80
N PRO A 186 -7.55 5.50 -15.76
CA PRO A 186 -7.84 5.05 -17.13
C PRO A 186 -8.07 3.54 -17.23
N SER A 187 -8.04 2.79 -16.12
CA SER A 187 -8.31 1.35 -16.11
C SER A 187 -9.72 1.04 -16.61
N PRO A 188 -9.92 -0.07 -17.33
CA PRO A 188 -11.25 -0.51 -17.72
C PRO A 188 -12.17 -0.67 -16.51
N ARG A 189 -13.38 -0.18 -16.63
CA ARG A 189 -14.44 -0.35 -15.64
C ARG A 189 -15.17 -1.68 -15.85
N LYS A 190 -15.80 -2.18 -14.80
CA LYS A 190 -16.56 -3.45 -14.86
C LYS A 190 -17.62 -3.39 -15.96
N GLY A 191 -17.65 -4.42 -16.81
CA GLY A 191 -18.61 -4.49 -17.92
C GLY A 191 -18.40 -3.47 -19.05
N GLY A 192 -17.27 -2.74 -19.06
CA GLY A 192 -17.01 -1.66 -20.03
C GLY A 192 -17.80 -0.38 -19.74
N ASP A 193 -18.32 -0.23 -18.52
CA ASP A 193 -19.05 0.94 -18.06
C ASP A 193 -18.19 2.21 -18.23
N LYS A 194 -18.83 3.32 -18.64
CA LYS A 194 -18.18 4.63 -18.79
C LYS A 194 -18.35 5.53 -17.56
N ASP A 195 -19.16 5.11 -16.57
CA ASP A 195 -19.28 5.83 -15.30
C ASP A 195 -17.91 5.81 -14.58
N PRO A 196 -17.30 6.98 -14.31
CA PRO A 196 -16.05 7.06 -13.57
C PRO A 196 -16.15 6.46 -12.16
N MET A 197 -17.36 6.27 -11.65
CA MET A 197 -17.64 5.62 -10.36
C MET A 197 -18.04 4.14 -10.50
N ALA A 198 -17.92 3.54 -11.69
CA ALA A 198 -18.08 2.10 -11.85
C ALA A 198 -16.86 1.35 -11.25
N PRO A 199 -17.05 0.10 -10.80
CA PRO A 199 -15.99 -0.68 -10.19
C PRO A 199 -14.75 -0.82 -11.08
N VAL A 200 -13.56 -0.71 -10.47
CA VAL A 200 -12.25 -0.90 -11.11
C VAL A 200 -11.69 -2.26 -10.76
N SER A 201 -11.00 -2.89 -11.71
CA SER A 201 -10.30 -4.16 -11.47
C SER A 201 -9.25 -4.02 -10.37
N THR A 202 -9.15 -5.04 -9.51
CA THR A 202 -8.12 -5.09 -8.45
C THR A 202 -6.72 -5.38 -8.97
N ILE A 203 -6.54 -5.74 -10.26
CA ILE A 203 -5.23 -6.13 -10.82
C ILE A 203 -4.27 -4.95 -10.88
N ARG A 204 -4.73 -3.76 -11.28
CA ARG A 204 -3.84 -2.67 -11.67
C ARG A 204 -3.57 -1.70 -10.52
N PRO A 205 -2.30 -1.40 -10.20
CA PRO A 205 -1.98 -0.31 -9.29
C PRO A 205 -2.25 1.05 -9.91
N TRP A 206 -2.61 2.02 -9.08
CA TRP A 206 -2.82 3.40 -9.49
C TRP A 206 -2.53 4.39 -8.35
N LYS A 207 -2.88 5.66 -8.53
CA LYS A 207 -2.69 6.74 -7.56
C LYS A 207 -3.40 6.49 -6.23
N ASN A 208 -4.45 5.70 -6.21
CA ASN A 208 -5.15 5.26 -5.00
C ASN A 208 -4.49 4.07 -4.30
N GLY A 209 -3.26 3.69 -4.67
CA GLY A 209 -2.57 2.50 -4.21
C GLY A 209 -3.01 1.27 -5.01
N SER A 210 -3.94 0.48 -4.47
CA SER A 210 -4.42 -0.77 -5.04
C SER A 210 -3.31 -1.84 -5.05
N ASN A 211 -3.12 -2.56 -6.14
CA ASN A 211 -2.19 -3.67 -6.29
C ASN A 211 -0.76 -3.19 -6.52
N MET A 212 -0.12 -2.66 -5.50
CA MET A 212 1.22 -2.06 -5.64
C MET A 212 2.35 -3.07 -5.65
N ASP A 213 2.19 -4.18 -4.96
CA ASP A 213 3.17 -5.29 -4.82
C ASP A 213 4.56 -4.82 -4.42
N ILE A 214 4.60 -3.93 -3.44
CA ILE A 214 5.83 -3.35 -2.93
C ILE A 214 6.21 -4.06 -1.63
N ASN A 215 7.21 -4.92 -1.69
CA ASN A 215 7.60 -5.80 -0.58
C ASN A 215 8.24 -5.07 0.61
N GLU A 216 8.43 -3.77 0.54
CA GLU A 216 8.81 -2.89 1.66
C GLU A 216 7.61 -2.48 2.55
N LEU A 217 6.36 -2.76 2.16
CA LEU A 217 5.15 -2.48 2.95
C LEU A 217 4.95 -3.47 4.11
N GLN A 218 6.03 -3.77 4.84
CA GLN A 218 6.04 -4.70 5.97
C GLN A 218 5.55 -4.03 7.26
N GLU A 219 5.41 -4.85 8.31
CA GLU A 219 5.15 -4.35 9.67
C GLU A 219 6.15 -3.26 10.08
N GLY A 220 5.64 -2.14 10.57
CA GLY A 220 6.41 -0.95 10.93
C GLY A 220 6.60 0.07 9.81
N SER A 221 6.10 -0.21 8.60
CA SER A 221 6.04 0.78 7.51
C SER A 221 4.78 1.63 7.57
N THR A 222 4.80 2.73 6.82
CA THR A 222 3.67 3.64 6.63
C THR A 222 3.52 3.94 5.14
N VAL A 223 2.30 3.90 4.63
CA VAL A 223 2.01 4.37 3.28
C VAL A 223 1.11 5.61 3.35
N PHE A 224 1.38 6.56 2.48
CA PHE A 224 0.60 7.78 2.28
C PHE A 224 -0.05 7.70 0.90
N ILE A 225 -1.37 7.72 0.84
CA ILE A 225 -2.14 7.56 -0.40
C ILE A 225 -3.06 8.76 -0.58
N PRO A 226 -3.13 9.40 -1.78
CA PRO A 226 -4.11 10.44 -2.08
C PRO A 226 -5.54 9.96 -1.88
N VAL A 227 -6.39 10.79 -1.29
CA VAL A 227 -7.82 10.52 -1.11
C VAL A 227 -8.59 11.13 -2.28
N PHE A 228 -9.34 10.31 -2.99
CA PHE A 228 -10.19 10.72 -4.12
C PHE A 228 -11.67 10.75 -3.77
N LEU A 229 -12.09 9.95 -2.80
CA LEU A 229 -13.49 9.82 -2.40
C LEU A 229 -13.67 10.14 -0.92
N LYS A 230 -14.84 10.71 -0.60
CA LYS A 230 -15.23 10.98 0.78
C LYS A 230 -15.15 9.71 1.64
N GLY A 231 -14.57 9.84 2.83
CA GLY A 231 -14.35 8.72 3.74
C GLY A 231 -13.14 7.86 3.41
N GLY A 232 -12.41 8.15 2.33
CA GLY A 232 -11.21 7.42 1.93
C GLY A 232 -11.49 6.02 1.40
N LEU A 233 -12.36 5.22 2.03
CA LEU A 233 -12.75 3.85 1.62
C LEU A 233 -11.53 2.91 1.48
N ILE A 234 -11.07 2.36 2.61
CA ILE A 234 -9.87 1.52 2.62
C ILE A 234 -10.22 0.05 2.37
N TRP A 235 -9.48 -0.61 1.47
CA TRP A 235 -9.47 -2.07 1.29
C TRP A 235 -8.06 -2.61 1.44
N THR A 236 -7.95 -3.82 1.95
CA THR A 236 -6.69 -4.57 1.96
C THR A 236 -6.92 -6.07 1.80
N GLY A 237 -5.97 -6.74 1.23
CA GLY A 237 -5.97 -8.16 0.94
C GLY A 237 -4.82 -8.51 0.04
N ASP A 238 -4.99 -9.56 -0.80
CA ASP A 238 -3.89 -9.96 -1.66
C ASP A 238 -2.60 -10.08 -0.83
N SER A 239 -2.66 -11.01 0.11
CA SER A 239 -1.71 -11.07 1.20
C SER A 239 -0.49 -11.88 0.80
N HIS A 240 0.65 -11.24 0.71
CA HIS A 240 1.91 -11.86 0.35
C HIS A 240 2.73 -12.22 1.59
N CYS A 241 3.25 -13.44 1.64
CA CYS A 241 4.17 -13.87 2.69
C CYS A 241 5.64 -13.74 2.29
N LEU A 242 5.93 -13.64 0.98
CA LEU A 242 7.23 -13.35 0.39
C LEU A 242 7.06 -13.01 -1.09
N GLN A 243 7.78 -12.02 -1.58
CA GLN A 243 7.86 -11.71 -3.02
C GLN A 243 9.26 -11.22 -3.37
N GLY A 244 9.80 -11.70 -4.48
CA GLY A 244 10.95 -11.10 -5.14
C GLY A 244 10.50 -9.91 -5.99
N ASN A 245 11.32 -8.85 -6.05
CA ASN A 245 11.06 -7.72 -6.92
C ASN A 245 10.91 -8.17 -8.38
N GLY A 246 9.82 -7.71 -9.02
CA GLY A 246 9.42 -8.10 -10.37
C GLY A 246 8.22 -9.05 -10.43
N GLU A 247 7.97 -9.86 -9.39
CA GLU A 247 6.83 -10.82 -9.32
C GLU A 247 6.67 -11.68 -10.59
N VAL A 248 7.79 -12.18 -11.06
CA VAL A 248 8.02 -12.56 -12.46
C VAL A 248 7.15 -13.68 -13.03
N ASN A 249 6.63 -14.58 -12.17
CA ASN A 249 5.80 -15.69 -12.66
C ASN A 249 4.29 -15.44 -12.57
N LEU A 250 3.85 -14.32 -12.03
CA LEU A 250 2.47 -13.85 -11.81
C LEU A 250 2.06 -13.72 -10.34
N THR A 251 2.58 -14.55 -9.44
CA THR A 251 2.19 -14.54 -8.03
C THR A 251 3.41 -14.44 -7.12
N ALA A 252 3.20 -13.88 -5.94
CA ALA A 252 4.11 -13.99 -4.82
C ALA A 252 4.03 -15.38 -4.15
N LEU A 253 4.54 -15.54 -2.95
CA LEU A 253 4.08 -16.54 -2.01
C LEU A 253 2.77 -16.02 -1.40
N GLU A 254 1.68 -16.29 -2.11
CA GLU A 254 0.34 -15.90 -1.74
C GLU A 254 -0.08 -16.55 -0.43
N CYS A 255 -0.71 -15.80 0.45
CA CYS A 255 -1.24 -16.31 1.70
C CYS A 255 -2.50 -15.55 2.13
N SER A 256 -2.97 -15.77 3.35
CA SER A 256 -3.96 -14.91 3.98
C SER A 256 -3.51 -14.59 5.40
N TYR A 257 -4.07 -13.53 5.98
CA TYR A 257 -3.68 -13.09 7.32
C TYR A 257 -4.77 -13.41 8.34
N LYS A 258 -4.35 -13.90 9.51
CA LYS A 258 -5.17 -13.88 10.73
C LYS A 258 -5.40 -12.44 11.18
N GLU A 259 -4.41 -11.58 10.93
CA GLU A 259 -4.47 -10.17 11.28
C GLU A 259 -3.50 -9.36 10.41
N ILE A 260 -4.00 -8.30 9.80
CA ILE A 260 -3.21 -7.10 9.47
C ILE A 260 -3.80 -5.95 10.27
N ARG A 261 -2.98 -5.32 11.12
CA ARG A 261 -3.43 -4.19 11.94
C ARG A 261 -2.97 -2.89 11.31
N LEU A 262 -3.94 -2.06 10.95
CA LEU A 262 -3.73 -0.76 10.34
C LEU A 262 -4.15 0.37 11.30
N GLN A 263 -3.49 1.52 11.17
CA GLN A 263 -3.89 2.78 11.78
C GLN A 263 -4.01 3.85 10.69
N PRO A 264 -5.20 4.08 10.15
CA PRO A 264 -5.45 5.17 9.21
C PRO A 264 -5.51 6.53 9.90
N ILE A 265 -4.83 7.53 9.33
CA ILE A 265 -4.80 8.91 9.81
C ILE A 265 -5.03 9.83 8.63
N VAL A 266 -6.04 10.71 8.74
CA VAL A 266 -6.33 11.71 7.71
C VAL A 266 -5.34 12.87 7.82
N ARG A 267 -4.61 13.16 6.75
CA ARG A 267 -3.60 14.20 6.65
C ARG A 267 -4.11 15.33 5.77
N LYS A 268 -4.58 16.41 6.39
CA LYS A 268 -5.02 17.62 5.69
C LYS A 268 -3.86 18.57 5.35
N ASP A 269 -2.73 18.36 5.99
CA ASP A 269 -1.50 19.13 5.86
C ASP A 269 -0.56 18.64 4.74
N MET A 270 -0.96 17.56 4.01
CA MET A 270 -0.19 16.96 2.93
C MET A 270 -0.92 17.05 1.60
N LYS A 271 -0.14 17.05 0.52
CA LYS A 271 -0.65 16.87 -0.86
C LYS A 271 0.28 15.88 -1.57
N LEU A 272 -0.32 14.90 -2.22
CA LEU A 272 0.40 13.89 -3.02
C LEU A 272 -0.32 13.68 -4.34
N THR A 273 0.46 13.35 -5.37
CA THR A 273 -0.04 12.89 -6.68
C THR A 273 -0.06 11.37 -6.76
N TRP A 274 0.95 10.73 -6.20
CA TRP A 274 1.12 9.28 -6.15
C TRP A 274 1.35 8.82 -4.71
N PRO A 275 1.14 7.54 -4.40
CA PRO A 275 1.49 7.00 -3.10
C PRO A 275 2.96 7.24 -2.75
N ARG A 276 3.23 7.39 -1.46
CA ARG A 276 4.57 7.48 -0.89
C ARG A 276 4.66 6.54 0.30
N ILE A 277 5.81 5.89 0.47
CA ILE A 277 6.02 4.95 1.55
C ILE A 277 7.14 5.45 2.44
N GLU A 278 7.00 5.18 3.72
CA GLU A 278 8.02 5.42 4.72
C GLU A 278 8.29 4.13 5.48
N THR A 279 9.54 3.68 5.47
CA THR A 279 10.02 2.62 6.32
C THR A 279 10.90 3.19 7.44
N LYS A 280 11.38 2.35 8.32
CA LYS A 280 12.33 2.78 9.36
C LYS A 280 13.59 3.44 8.77
N THR A 281 14.02 2.99 7.59
CA THR A 281 15.32 3.35 7.00
C THR A 281 15.23 4.15 5.71
N HIS A 282 14.09 4.14 5.01
CA HIS A 282 13.94 4.75 3.70
C HIS A 282 12.65 5.55 3.56
N TRP A 283 12.71 6.58 2.71
CA TRP A 283 11.56 7.12 2.00
C TRP A 283 11.48 6.43 0.64
N ILE A 284 10.27 6.13 0.17
CA ILE A 284 10.05 5.41 -1.08
C ILE A 284 9.01 6.13 -1.90
N THR A 285 9.35 6.42 -3.16
CA THR A 285 8.44 6.98 -4.15
C THR A 285 8.08 5.91 -5.17
N VAL A 286 6.92 6.04 -5.80
CA VAL A 286 6.40 5.01 -6.70
C VAL A 286 6.00 5.60 -8.04
N GLY A 287 6.03 4.77 -9.08
CA GLY A 287 5.50 5.09 -10.40
C GLY A 287 4.91 3.86 -11.05
N PHE A 288 3.73 4.03 -11.64
CA PHE A 288 2.99 2.97 -12.32
C PHE A 288 2.67 3.40 -13.76
N ASP A 289 2.89 2.51 -14.72
CA ASP A 289 2.54 2.70 -16.14
C ASP A 289 2.52 1.34 -16.85
N GLU A 290 1.84 1.24 -17.99
CA GLU A 290 1.91 0.05 -18.86
C GLU A 290 3.32 -0.16 -19.43
N SER A 291 4.09 0.93 -19.60
CA SER A 291 5.50 0.91 -19.97
C SER A 291 6.37 0.98 -18.72
N LEU A 292 7.30 0.03 -18.56
CA LEU A 292 8.26 0.03 -17.46
C LEU A 292 9.13 1.29 -17.44
N ASP A 293 9.53 1.79 -18.63
CA ASP A 293 10.31 3.02 -18.77
C ASP A 293 9.53 4.24 -18.24
N LYS A 294 8.22 4.33 -18.55
CA LYS A 294 7.37 5.40 -18.04
C LYS A 294 7.11 5.25 -16.54
N ALA A 295 6.96 4.02 -16.03
CA ALA A 295 6.87 3.78 -14.60
C ALA A 295 8.13 4.28 -13.87
N MET A 296 9.32 4.01 -14.41
CA MET A 296 10.58 4.54 -13.91
C MET A 296 10.60 6.08 -13.91
N VAL A 297 10.20 6.71 -15.03
CA VAL A 297 10.13 8.19 -15.13
C VAL A 297 9.18 8.77 -14.07
N ASN A 298 8.05 8.13 -13.82
CA ASN A 298 7.09 8.57 -12.80
C ASN A 298 7.67 8.44 -11.39
N ALA A 299 8.30 7.32 -11.06
CA ALA A 299 8.92 7.09 -9.73
C ALA A 299 10.03 8.09 -9.44
N VAL A 300 10.94 8.34 -10.42
CA VAL A 300 12.03 9.30 -10.29
C VAL A 300 11.50 10.74 -10.21
N ARG A 301 10.44 11.09 -10.95
CA ARG A 301 9.81 12.41 -10.85
C ARG A 301 9.30 12.66 -9.44
N GLU A 302 8.60 11.70 -8.84
CA GLU A 302 8.12 11.77 -7.46
C GLU A 302 9.29 11.84 -6.45
N GLU A 303 10.41 11.16 -6.73
CA GLU A 303 11.63 11.23 -5.91
C GLU A 303 12.22 12.64 -5.91
N VAL A 304 12.39 13.23 -7.08
CA VAL A 304 12.89 14.62 -7.23
C VAL A 304 11.93 15.60 -6.57
N ASP A 305 10.63 15.42 -6.73
CA ASP A 305 9.61 16.26 -6.11
C ASP A 305 9.61 16.12 -4.58
N PHE A 306 9.80 14.92 -4.05
CA PHE A 306 10.00 14.71 -2.60
C PHE A 306 11.25 15.43 -2.07
N LEU A 307 12.39 15.25 -2.74
CA LEU A 307 13.65 15.88 -2.36
C LEU A 307 13.55 17.41 -2.40
N THR A 308 12.80 17.94 -3.36
CA THR A 308 12.61 19.38 -3.51
C THR A 308 11.62 19.95 -2.49
N THR A 309 10.43 19.35 -2.37
CA THR A 309 9.32 19.92 -1.59
C THR A 309 9.42 19.60 -0.11
N VAL A 310 9.89 18.41 0.25
CA VAL A 310 9.97 17.95 1.65
C VAL A 310 11.35 18.20 2.23
N LYS A 311 12.41 17.96 1.46
CA LYS A 311 13.80 18.13 1.95
C LYS A 311 14.39 19.48 1.59
N GLY A 312 13.72 20.30 0.78
CA GLY A 312 14.13 21.67 0.45
C GLY A 312 15.38 21.75 -0.42
N ILE A 313 15.72 20.69 -1.16
CA ILE A 313 16.88 20.63 -2.05
C ILE A 313 16.50 21.29 -3.40
N GLU A 314 17.40 22.12 -3.94
CA GLU A 314 17.20 22.70 -5.27
C GLU A 314 17.01 21.60 -6.33
N ARG A 315 16.10 21.81 -7.31
CA ARG A 315 15.61 20.75 -8.21
C ARG A 315 16.69 20.04 -9.01
N ALA A 316 17.66 20.78 -9.55
CA ALA A 316 18.76 20.16 -10.31
C ALA A 316 19.68 19.34 -9.40
N LYS A 317 19.95 19.81 -8.19
CA LYS A 317 20.69 19.07 -7.16
C LYS A 317 19.91 17.86 -6.66
N ALA A 318 18.59 17.98 -6.51
CA ALA A 318 17.72 16.86 -6.14
C ALA A 318 17.79 15.74 -7.19
N TYR A 319 17.77 16.09 -8.47
CA TYR A 319 17.92 15.10 -9.55
C TYR A 319 19.30 14.43 -9.54
N GLY A 320 20.38 15.19 -9.30
CA GLY A 320 21.73 14.64 -9.12
C GLY A 320 21.81 13.72 -7.90
N LEU A 321 21.18 14.09 -6.77
CA LEU A 321 21.14 13.27 -5.56
C LEU A 321 20.38 11.96 -5.81
N ALA A 322 19.21 12.02 -6.45
CA ALA A 322 18.42 10.86 -6.83
C ALA A 322 19.27 9.85 -7.63
N SER A 323 20.08 10.32 -8.59
CA SER A 323 20.98 9.46 -9.36
C SER A 323 22.09 8.80 -8.54
N MET A 324 22.51 9.42 -7.42
CA MET A 324 23.61 8.91 -6.59
C MET A 324 23.15 7.95 -5.49
N VAL A 325 21.92 8.12 -4.96
CA VAL A 325 21.45 7.40 -3.80
C VAL A 325 20.10 6.70 -3.98
N GLY A 326 19.34 7.04 -5.00
CA GLY A 326 18.06 6.42 -5.31
C GLY A 326 18.25 4.99 -5.77
N ASP A 327 17.76 4.02 -4.95
CA ASP A 327 17.72 2.60 -5.31
C ASP A 327 16.36 2.29 -5.93
N CYS A 328 16.28 2.39 -7.28
CA CYS A 328 15.04 2.15 -8.01
C CYS A 328 14.91 0.67 -8.40
N ARG A 329 13.79 0.07 -8.01
CA ARG A 329 13.48 -1.35 -8.18
C ARG A 329 12.19 -1.54 -8.95
N VAL A 330 12.07 -2.65 -9.67
CA VAL A 330 10.82 -3.07 -10.30
C VAL A 330 9.97 -3.81 -9.27
N SER A 331 8.82 -3.27 -8.88
CA SER A 331 7.92 -3.90 -7.90
C SER A 331 7.31 -5.16 -8.49
N GLN A 332 6.61 -5.03 -9.61
CA GLN A 332 6.02 -6.10 -10.40
C GLN A 332 5.92 -5.70 -11.88
N VAL A 333 5.79 -6.69 -12.77
CA VAL A 333 5.66 -6.52 -14.23
C VAL A 333 4.49 -7.30 -14.83
N VAL A 334 3.61 -7.88 -14.01
CA VAL A 334 2.61 -8.88 -14.41
C VAL A 334 1.16 -8.39 -14.39
N ASP A 335 0.88 -7.20 -13.81
CA ASP A 335 -0.48 -6.70 -13.57
C ASP A 335 -1.01 -5.77 -14.67
N GLY A 336 -0.47 -5.88 -15.88
CA GLY A 336 -0.84 -5.01 -16.99
C GLY A 336 -0.31 -3.58 -16.85
N ARG A 337 -0.28 -3.03 -15.62
CA ARG A 337 0.43 -1.79 -15.28
C ARG A 337 1.60 -2.14 -14.38
N LYS A 338 2.82 -1.86 -14.84
CA LYS A 338 4.07 -2.21 -14.16
C LYS A 338 4.38 -1.20 -13.07
N GLY A 339 5.06 -1.66 -12.01
CA GLY A 339 5.43 -0.83 -10.88
C GLY A 339 6.94 -0.65 -10.74
N VAL A 340 7.35 0.58 -10.47
CA VAL A 340 8.70 0.93 -10.03
C VAL A 340 8.62 1.71 -8.74
N HIS A 341 9.50 1.39 -7.79
CA HIS A 341 9.66 2.19 -6.58
C HIS A 341 11.12 2.57 -6.39
N CYS A 342 11.37 3.81 -5.97
CA CYS A 342 12.70 4.35 -5.72
C CYS A 342 12.87 4.63 -4.23
N MET A 343 13.95 4.11 -3.64
CA MET A 343 14.22 4.12 -2.20
C MET A 343 15.34 5.11 -1.87
N ILE A 344 15.07 6.07 -1.00
CA ILE A 344 16.02 7.08 -0.55
C ILE A 344 16.38 6.80 0.91
N PRO A 345 17.67 6.57 1.25
CA PRO A 345 18.08 6.33 2.62
C PRO A 345 17.82 7.55 3.51
N LYS A 346 17.27 7.34 4.70
CA LYS A 346 16.99 8.43 5.66
C LYS A 346 18.25 8.96 6.32
N ASP A 347 19.26 8.15 6.48
CA ASP A 347 20.49 8.48 7.19
C ASP A 347 21.40 9.49 6.46
N ILE A 348 21.18 9.71 5.17
CA ILE A 348 21.88 10.76 4.41
C ILE A 348 21.46 12.17 4.84
N PHE A 349 20.32 12.32 5.51
CA PHE A 349 19.79 13.62 5.96
C PHE A 349 20.21 13.98 7.40
N LYS A 350 21.23 13.33 7.97
CA LYS A 350 21.75 13.65 9.29
C LYS A 350 22.21 15.11 9.36
N GLY A 351 21.59 15.87 10.26
CA GLY A 351 21.88 17.30 10.44
C GLY A 351 20.97 18.26 9.68
N GLN A 352 20.09 17.80 8.81
CA GLN A 352 18.98 18.62 8.35
C GLN A 352 17.88 18.61 9.43
N GLN A 353 17.63 19.79 10.05
CA GLN A 353 16.41 19.95 10.83
C GLN A 353 15.23 19.80 9.86
N GLU A 354 14.33 18.86 10.14
CA GLU A 354 13.04 18.85 9.45
C GLU A 354 12.40 20.23 9.66
N LYS A 355 12.23 20.96 8.56
CA LYS A 355 11.48 22.23 8.64
C LYS A 355 10.12 21.90 9.24
N PRO A 356 9.67 22.62 10.29
CA PRO A 356 8.32 22.43 10.81
C PRO A 356 7.38 22.51 9.62
N ARG A 357 6.58 21.48 9.42
CA ARG A 357 5.53 21.49 8.39
C ARG A 357 4.67 22.73 8.67
N ALA A 358 4.71 23.71 7.77
CA ALA A 358 3.97 24.96 7.94
C ALA A 358 2.49 24.61 8.11
N ALA A 359 1.96 24.86 9.29
CA ALA A 359 0.52 24.97 9.49
C ALA A 359 0.07 26.14 8.62
N LYS A 360 -0.55 25.84 7.48
CA LYS A 360 -1.28 26.88 6.73
C LYS A 360 -2.52 27.22 7.54
N GLN A 361 -2.59 28.49 7.94
CA GLN A 361 -3.76 29.17 8.48
C GLN A 361 -4.98 29.03 7.56
#